data_c100a33c1178deaa05b063e1689c54cd
#
_entry.id   c100a33c1178deaa05b063e1689c54cd
#
_cell.length_a   1.000
_cell.length_b   1.000
_cell.length_c   1.000
_cell.angle_alpha   90.00
_cell.angle_beta   90.00
_cell.angle_gamma   90.00
#
_symmetry.space_group_name_H-M   'P 1'
#
loop_
_entity.id
_entity.type
_entity.pdbx_description
1 polymer ?
#
loop_
_entity_poly.entity_id
_entity_poly.type
_entity_poly.pdbx_seq_one_letter_code
_entity_poly.pdbx_strand_id
1 'polypeptide(L)'
;QVRRLSLGERMKCELLAALLHRPRVLFLDEPTIGLDVVSQKRIREFLREYNQRERTTILLTSHYMQDVQELAQRVLIIHHGQLIFDDTLRALVERYSPSKALHLRLEQPADAETLSRFGRIVRLDGLEAVLEVPRELVSRVASEILQSLPVYDITIEEVDIDEIIRDIFAGKREAGALVNTAGS
;
A
#
# COMPACT_ATOMS: atom_id res chain seq x y z
N GLN A 1 22.72 29.40 6.79
CA GLN A 1 21.78 29.39 7.93
C GLN A 1 20.62 28.46 7.54
N VAL A 2 20.36 27.43 8.34
CA VAL A 2 19.31 26.41 8.13
C VAL A 2 17.92 27.03 7.89
N ARG A 3 17.67 28.22 8.45
CA ARG A 3 16.39 28.98 8.27
C ARG A 3 16.11 29.45 6.84
N ARG A 4 17.10 29.42 5.92
CA ARG A 4 16.94 29.82 4.51
C ARG A 4 16.74 28.64 3.56
N LEU A 5 16.80 27.43 4.09
CA LEU A 5 16.59 26.22 3.28
C LEU A 5 15.10 25.98 3.03
N SER A 6 14.79 25.50 1.84
CA SER A 6 13.49 24.93 1.55
C SER A 6 13.21 23.73 2.50
N LEU A 7 11.94 23.35 2.63
CA LEU A 7 11.56 22.19 3.46
C LEU A 7 12.36 20.94 3.07
N GLY A 8 12.50 20.67 1.78
CA GLY A 8 13.23 19.52 1.28
C GLY A 8 14.75 19.56 1.54
N GLU A 9 15.37 20.75 1.42
CA GLU A 9 16.79 20.91 1.76
C GLU A 9 17.02 20.74 3.27
N ARG A 10 16.12 21.27 4.08
CA ARG A 10 16.16 21.12 5.54
C ARG A 10 16.06 19.65 5.95
N MET A 11 15.10 18.91 5.39
CA MET A 11 14.93 17.49 5.66
C MET A 11 16.14 16.66 5.25
N LYS A 12 16.77 16.97 4.10
CA LYS A 12 18.04 16.34 3.69
C LYS A 12 19.16 16.62 4.69
N CYS A 13 19.25 17.84 5.21
CA CYS A 13 20.23 18.19 6.24
C CYS A 13 19.97 17.46 7.56
N GLU A 14 18.73 17.35 8.00
CA GLU A 14 18.32 16.63 9.19
C GLU A 14 18.64 15.12 9.07
N LEU A 15 18.33 14.53 7.91
CA LEU A 15 18.67 13.15 7.61
C LEU A 15 20.18 12.90 7.61
N LEU A 16 20.96 13.77 6.97
CA LEU A 16 22.41 13.69 6.98
C LEU A 16 22.97 13.78 8.40
N ALA A 17 22.46 14.71 9.23
CA ALA A 17 22.87 14.85 10.61
C ALA A 17 22.58 13.59 11.45
N ALA A 18 21.41 12.98 11.24
CA ALA A 18 21.02 11.75 11.91
C ALA A 18 21.88 10.53 11.51
N LEU A 19 22.45 10.55 10.31
CA LEU A 19 23.26 9.45 9.77
C LEU A 19 24.76 9.61 9.97
N LEU A 20 25.23 10.81 10.30
CA LEU A 20 26.66 11.13 10.37
C LEU A 20 27.46 10.23 11.34
N HIS A 21 26.83 9.82 12.42
CA HIS A 21 27.43 8.98 13.45
C HIS A 21 27.19 7.47 13.25
N ARG A 22 26.64 7.06 12.08
CA ARG A 22 26.35 5.67 11.70
C ARG A 22 25.56 4.91 12.77
N PRO A 23 24.33 5.32 13.06
CA PRO A 23 23.53 4.70 14.12
C PRO A 23 23.18 3.26 13.78
N ARG A 24 23.09 2.40 14.78
CA ARG A 24 22.58 1.03 14.63
C ARG A 24 21.06 1.00 14.47
N VAL A 25 20.36 1.98 15.03
CA VAL A 25 18.90 2.15 14.95
C VAL A 25 18.60 3.59 14.58
N LEU A 26 17.77 3.80 13.59
CA LEU A 26 17.33 5.10 13.09
C LEU A 26 15.82 5.20 13.17
N PHE A 27 15.31 6.26 13.80
CA PHE A 27 13.90 6.59 13.84
C PHE A 27 13.61 7.73 12.86
N LEU A 28 12.67 7.53 11.96
CA LEU A 28 12.27 8.52 10.96
C LEU A 28 10.76 8.75 11.10
N ASP A 29 10.39 9.97 11.42
CA ASP A 29 9.00 10.38 11.50
C ASP A 29 8.64 11.15 10.23
N GLU A 30 7.77 10.55 9.39
CA GLU A 30 7.28 11.11 8.13
C GLU A 30 8.40 11.67 7.22
N PRO A 31 9.43 10.88 6.83
CA PRO A 31 10.65 11.40 6.19
C PRO A 31 10.45 12.00 4.80
N THR A 32 9.27 11.84 4.20
CA THR A 32 8.96 12.34 2.85
C THR A 32 7.85 13.39 2.83
N ILE A 33 7.31 13.75 4.01
CA ILE A 33 6.20 14.70 4.10
C ILE A 33 6.56 16.08 3.51
N GLY A 34 5.64 16.64 2.72
CA GLY A 34 5.82 17.98 2.15
C GLY A 34 6.88 18.09 1.05
N LEU A 35 7.43 16.97 0.59
CA LEU A 35 8.35 16.91 -0.54
C LEU A 35 7.59 16.71 -1.85
N ASP A 36 8.15 17.22 -2.95
CA ASP A 36 7.70 16.87 -4.29
C ASP A 36 8.02 15.39 -4.62
N VAL A 37 7.30 14.82 -5.60
CA VAL A 37 7.39 13.40 -5.98
C VAL A 37 8.82 12.97 -6.32
N VAL A 38 9.61 13.84 -6.98
CA VAL A 38 11.00 13.53 -7.35
C VAL A 38 11.88 13.47 -6.12
N SER A 39 11.70 14.41 -5.19
CA SER A 39 12.43 14.46 -3.92
C SER A 39 12.06 13.28 -3.01
N GLN A 40 10.79 12.91 -2.92
CA GLN A 40 10.34 11.72 -2.20
C GLN A 40 11.03 10.45 -2.71
N LYS A 41 11.03 10.25 -4.04
CA LYS A 41 11.70 9.11 -4.67
C LYS A 41 13.18 9.05 -4.32
N ARG A 42 13.89 10.17 -4.39
CA ARG A 42 15.32 10.24 -4.05
C ARG A 42 15.59 9.89 -2.59
N ILE A 43 14.73 10.33 -1.66
CA ILE A 43 14.86 9.98 -0.24
C ILE A 43 14.65 8.48 -0.04
N ARG A 44 13.64 7.88 -0.69
CA ARG A 44 13.40 6.43 -0.61
C ARG A 44 14.59 5.62 -1.14
N GLU A 45 15.08 5.97 -2.33
CA GLU A 45 16.26 5.32 -2.92
C GLU A 45 17.46 5.41 -1.99
N PHE A 46 17.75 6.60 -1.46
CA PHE A 46 18.85 6.81 -0.53
C PHE A 46 18.70 5.98 0.75
N LEU A 47 17.52 5.96 1.39
CA LEU A 47 17.28 5.17 2.60
C LEU A 47 17.43 3.67 2.36
N ARG A 48 16.98 3.18 1.21
CA ARG A 48 17.13 1.79 0.81
C ARG A 48 18.61 1.41 0.63
N GLU A 49 19.37 2.21 -0.11
CA GLU A 49 20.80 2.00 -0.32
C GLU A 49 21.58 2.07 1.00
N TYR A 50 21.27 3.05 1.84
CA TYR A 50 21.90 3.19 3.15
C TYR A 50 21.63 1.98 4.03
N ASN A 51 20.38 1.53 4.12
CA ASN A 51 20.01 0.35 4.90
C ASN A 51 20.75 -0.91 4.42
N GLN A 52 20.85 -1.12 3.10
CA GLN A 52 21.55 -2.27 2.51
C GLN A 52 23.03 -2.25 2.83
N ARG A 53 23.67 -1.06 2.78
CA ARG A 53 25.09 -0.91 2.99
C ARG A 53 25.49 -0.98 4.45
N GLU A 54 24.80 -0.23 5.31
CA GLU A 54 25.18 -0.07 6.72
C GLU A 54 24.44 -1.04 7.65
N ARG A 55 23.43 -1.77 7.15
CA ARG A 55 22.61 -2.70 7.94
C ARG A 55 21.94 -2.05 9.17
N THR A 56 21.64 -0.76 9.06
CA THR A 56 20.97 0.00 10.10
C THR A 56 19.52 -0.45 10.22
N THR A 57 19.03 -0.70 11.43
CA THR A 57 17.59 -0.92 11.65
C THR A 57 16.87 0.41 11.53
N ILE A 58 15.96 0.54 10.58
CA ILE A 58 15.18 1.76 10.37
C ILE A 58 13.75 1.51 10.79
N LEU A 59 13.27 2.31 11.75
CA LEU A 59 11.85 2.40 12.10
C LEU A 59 11.32 3.72 11.55
N LEU A 60 10.38 3.64 10.62
CA LEU A 60 9.79 4.83 10.01
C LEU A 60 8.28 4.87 10.24
N THR A 61 7.74 6.07 10.43
CA THR A 61 6.31 6.32 10.26
C THR A 61 6.09 6.94 8.89
N SER A 62 5.00 6.61 8.23
CA SER A 62 4.55 7.28 7.01
C SER A 62 3.05 7.09 6.83
N HIS A 63 2.39 8.12 6.29
CA HIS A 63 1.03 8.04 5.77
C HIS A 63 1.01 7.94 4.24
N TYR A 64 2.17 7.98 3.59
CA TYR A 64 2.32 7.68 2.17
C TYR A 64 2.57 6.19 1.98
N MET A 65 1.59 5.48 1.42
CA MET A 65 1.70 4.03 1.25
C MET A 65 2.87 3.64 0.35
N GLN A 66 3.27 4.51 -0.57
CA GLN A 66 4.44 4.28 -1.41
C GLN A 66 5.74 4.16 -0.61
N ASP A 67 5.89 4.92 0.49
CA ASP A 67 7.05 4.76 1.37
C ASP A 67 7.07 3.39 2.04
N VAL A 68 5.91 2.95 2.51
CA VAL A 68 5.75 1.63 3.13
C VAL A 68 6.05 0.53 2.12
N GLN A 69 5.50 0.61 0.91
CA GLN A 69 5.72 -0.38 -0.15
C GLN A 69 7.18 -0.49 -0.57
N GLU A 70 7.88 0.65 -0.66
CA GLU A 70 9.24 0.69 -1.16
C GLU A 70 10.31 0.42 -0.10
N LEU A 71 10.06 0.75 1.17
CA LEU A 71 11.06 0.72 2.24
C LEU A 71 10.81 -0.36 3.29
N ALA A 72 9.55 -0.66 3.61
CA ALA A 72 9.24 -1.51 4.74
C ALA A 72 9.30 -3.00 4.38
N GLN A 73 10.07 -3.78 5.14
CA GLN A 73 10.05 -5.24 5.12
C GLN A 73 8.99 -5.80 6.08
N ARG A 74 8.72 -5.09 7.17
CA ARG A 74 7.76 -5.43 8.22
C ARG A 74 6.90 -4.20 8.51
N VAL A 75 5.62 -4.40 8.69
CA VAL A 75 4.63 -3.36 8.94
C VAL A 75 3.99 -3.59 10.29
N LEU A 76 3.92 -2.52 11.07
CA LEU A 76 3.22 -2.47 12.36
C LEU A 76 2.02 -1.53 12.22
N ILE A 77 0.81 -2.01 12.50
CA ILE A 77 -0.37 -1.17 12.51
C ILE A 77 -0.84 -1.00 13.96
N ILE A 78 -0.88 0.26 14.40
CA ILE A 78 -1.34 0.65 15.73
C ILE A 78 -2.67 1.36 15.60
N HIS A 79 -3.69 0.89 16.33
CA HIS A 79 -5.01 1.51 16.37
C HIS A 79 -5.53 1.55 17.81
N HIS A 80 -6.02 2.71 18.24
CA HIS A 80 -6.44 2.95 19.62
C HIS A 80 -5.42 2.50 20.69
N GLY A 81 -4.12 2.71 20.43
CA GLY A 81 -3.04 2.33 21.34
C GLY A 81 -2.73 0.84 21.38
N GLN A 82 -3.34 0.03 20.53
CA GLN A 82 -3.11 -1.41 20.43
C GLN A 82 -2.43 -1.76 19.12
N LEU A 83 -1.48 -2.69 19.19
CA LEU A 83 -0.86 -3.29 18.01
C LEU A 83 -1.82 -4.31 17.41
N ILE A 84 -2.40 -3.98 16.26
CA ILE A 84 -3.40 -4.83 15.59
C ILE A 84 -2.84 -5.66 14.45
N PHE A 85 -1.64 -5.30 13.95
CA PHE A 85 -0.94 -6.06 12.93
C PHE A 85 0.57 -5.91 13.10
N ASP A 86 1.30 -7.02 12.89
CA ASP A 86 2.75 -7.07 12.97
C ASP A 86 3.26 -8.22 12.08
N ASP A 87 3.52 -7.92 10.80
CA ASP A 87 4.05 -8.86 9.82
C ASP A 87 4.49 -8.10 8.55
N THR A 88 4.80 -8.82 7.48
CA THR A 88 5.15 -8.27 6.17
C THR A 88 3.95 -7.58 5.51
N LEU A 89 4.22 -6.63 4.61
CA LEU A 89 3.19 -6.00 3.80
C LEU A 89 2.39 -7.02 2.97
N ARG A 90 3.08 -8.05 2.48
CA ARG A 90 2.44 -9.15 1.75
C ARG A 90 1.42 -9.89 2.61
N ALA A 91 1.78 -10.23 3.85
CA ALA A 91 0.87 -10.88 4.79
C ALA A 91 -0.35 -9.98 5.12
N LEU A 92 -0.15 -8.64 5.18
CA LEU A 92 -1.24 -7.69 5.34
C LEU A 92 -2.24 -7.80 4.18
N VAL A 93 -1.74 -7.75 2.94
CA VAL A 93 -2.58 -7.86 1.74
C VAL A 93 -3.29 -9.21 1.70
N GLU A 94 -2.58 -10.32 1.90
CA GLU A 94 -3.17 -11.67 1.89
C GLU A 94 -4.26 -11.84 2.96
N ARG A 95 -4.06 -11.26 4.15
CA ARG A 95 -4.99 -11.37 5.27
C ARG A 95 -6.24 -10.50 5.11
N TYR A 96 -6.06 -9.25 4.66
CA TYR A 96 -7.13 -8.26 4.64
C TYR A 96 -7.71 -8.01 3.25
N SER A 97 -7.09 -8.51 2.19
CA SER A 97 -7.58 -8.45 0.83
C SER A 97 -7.58 -9.83 0.17
N PRO A 98 -8.55 -10.70 0.52
CA PRO A 98 -8.71 -11.99 -0.13
C PRO A 98 -9.14 -11.84 -1.61
N SER A 99 -9.35 -10.63 -2.07
CA SER A 99 -9.84 -10.29 -3.41
C SER A 99 -8.79 -9.51 -4.20
N LYS A 100 -8.99 -9.45 -5.53
CA LYS A 100 -8.25 -8.59 -6.46
C LYS A 100 -9.20 -7.63 -7.16
N ALA A 101 -8.68 -6.50 -7.62
CA ALA A 101 -9.39 -5.55 -8.45
C ALA A 101 -9.22 -5.91 -9.92
N LEU A 102 -10.31 -6.08 -10.65
CA LEU A 102 -10.33 -6.21 -12.10
C LEU A 102 -10.78 -4.86 -12.67
N HIS A 103 -9.87 -4.16 -13.29
CA HIS A 103 -10.12 -2.94 -14.03
C HIS A 103 -10.51 -3.31 -15.46
N LEU A 104 -11.72 -2.99 -15.84
CA LEU A 104 -12.29 -3.27 -17.15
C LEU A 104 -12.46 -1.97 -17.92
N ARG A 105 -12.02 -1.97 -19.15
CA ARG A 105 -12.41 -0.98 -20.15
C ARG A 105 -13.24 -1.70 -21.22
N LEU A 106 -14.50 -1.33 -21.30
CA LEU A 106 -15.48 -1.97 -22.20
C LEU A 106 -15.54 -1.22 -23.54
N GLU A 107 -15.90 -1.91 -24.61
CA GLU A 107 -16.20 -1.28 -25.91
C GLU A 107 -17.60 -0.64 -25.93
N GLN A 108 -18.51 -1.13 -25.08
CA GLN A 108 -19.86 -0.63 -24.92
C GLN A 108 -20.23 -0.60 -23.42
N PRO A 109 -21.08 0.34 -22.97
CA PRO A 109 -21.54 0.36 -21.60
C PRO A 109 -22.25 -0.94 -21.23
N ALA A 110 -21.90 -1.48 -20.06
CA ALA A 110 -22.60 -2.61 -19.45
C ALA A 110 -23.40 -2.13 -18.23
N ASP A 111 -24.53 -2.77 -17.98
CA ASP A 111 -25.35 -2.49 -16.82
C ASP A 111 -24.76 -3.13 -15.54
N ALA A 112 -25.14 -2.57 -14.40
CA ALA A 112 -24.66 -3.04 -13.11
C ALA A 112 -25.12 -4.48 -12.79
N GLU A 113 -26.27 -4.90 -13.29
CA GLU A 113 -26.80 -6.26 -13.09
C GLU A 113 -25.88 -7.29 -13.76
N THR A 114 -25.50 -7.03 -15.00
CA THR A 114 -24.58 -7.89 -15.76
C THR A 114 -23.24 -7.99 -15.09
N LEU A 115 -22.65 -6.86 -14.66
CA LEU A 115 -21.33 -6.83 -14.03
C LEU A 115 -21.31 -7.45 -12.64
N SER A 116 -22.40 -7.34 -11.88
CA SER A 116 -22.50 -7.90 -10.52
C SER A 116 -22.40 -9.44 -10.47
N ARG A 117 -22.65 -10.12 -11.59
CA ARG A 117 -22.48 -11.58 -11.70
C ARG A 117 -21.03 -12.02 -11.62
N PHE A 118 -20.10 -11.13 -11.98
CA PHE A 118 -18.66 -11.40 -12.03
C PHE A 118 -17.93 -11.00 -10.75
N GLY A 119 -18.52 -10.12 -9.93
CA GLY A 119 -17.89 -9.66 -8.69
C GLY A 119 -18.59 -8.47 -8.09
N ARG A 120 -18.06 -7.97 -6.98
CA ARG A 120 -18.54 -6.76 -6.31
C ARG A 120 -18.12 -5.54 -7.13
N ILE A 121 -19.06 -4.74 -7.56
CA ILE A 121 -18.77 -3.50 -8.28
C ILE A 121 -18.22 -2.48 -7.28
N VAL A 122 -16.97 -2.04 -7.48
CA VAL A 122 -16.33 -0.97 -6.72
C VAL A 122 -16.57 0.38 -7.38
N ARG A 123 -16.48 0.40 -8.71
CA ARG A 123 -16.73 1.59 -9.52
C ARG A 123 -17.34 1.19 -10.86
N LEU A 124 -18.27 1.99 -11.35
CA LEU A 124 -18.84 1.89 -12.68
C LEU A 124 -19.04 3.31 -13.22
N ASP A 125 -18.34 3.64 -14.30
CA ASP A 125 -18.34 4.95 -14.92
C ASP A 125 -18.23 4.83 -16.44
N GLY A 126 -19.38 4.87 -17.11
CA GLY A 126 -19.46 4.77 -18.58
C GLY A 126 -18.90 3.45 -19.11
N LEU A 127 -17.71 3.51 -19.73
CA LEU A 127 -17.01 2.35 -20.30
C LEU A 127 -16.02 1.72 -19.32
N GLU A 128 -15.81 2.32 -18.16
CA GLU A 128 -14.88 1.83 -17.16
C GLU A 128 -15.61 1.19 -15.99
N ALA A 129 -15.18 0.00 -15.61
CA ALA A 129 -15.67 -0.68 -14.41
C ALA A 129 -14.50 -1.25 -13.60
N VAL A 130 -14.66 -1.24 -12.28
CA VAL A 130 -13.74 -1.89 -11.35
C VAL A 130 -14.54 -2.90 -10.55
N LEU A 131 -14.17 -4.16 -10.67
CA LEU A 131 -14.79 -5.26 -9.95
C LEU A 131 -13.82 -5.82 -8.92
N GLU A 132 -14.31 -6.07 -7.73
CA GLU A 132 -13.58 -6.86 -6.73
C GLU A 132 -14.00 -8.32 -6.84
N VAL A 133 -12.99 -9.18 -7.04
CA VAL A 133 -13.20 -10.62 -7.28
C VAL A 133 -12.29 -11.42 -6.32
N PRO A 134 -12.80 -12.46 -5.65
CA PRO A 134 -11.98 -13.33 -4.83
C PRO A 134 -10.76 -13.83 -5.59
N ARG A 135 -9.58 -13.80 -4.96
CA ARG A 135 -8.28 -14.13 -5.56
C ARG A 135 -8.29 -15.48 -6.29
N GLU A 136 -8.94 -16.46 -5.69
CA GLU A 136 -9.05 -17.82 -6.21
C GLU A 136 -9.87 -17.90 -7.52
N LEU A 137 -10.80 -16.98 -7.70
CA LEU A 137 -11.73 -16.95 -8.83
C LEU A 137 -11.28 -16.03 -9.97
N VAL A 138 -10.24 -15.23 -9.76
CA VAL A 138 -9.81 -14.18 -10.71
C VAL A 138 -9.60 -14.71 -12.12
N SER A 139 -8.84 -15.80 -12.28
CA SER A 139 -8.53 -16.34 -13.61
C SER A 139 -9.79 -16.85 -14.33
N ARG A 140 -10.70 -17.49 -13.59
CA ARG A 140 -11.97 -17.97 -14.11
C ARG A 140 -12.88 -16.81 -14.51
N VAL A 141 -13.06 -15.87 -13.60
CA VAL A 141 -13.93 -14.69 -13.82
C VAL A 141 -13.41 -13.82 -14.96
N ALA A 142 -12.10 -13.58 -15.03
CA ALA A 142 -11.51 -12.84 -16.14
C ALA A 142 -11.78 -13.54 -17.50
N SER A 143 -11.65 -14.87 -17.55
CA SER A 143 -11.97 -15.64 -18.76
C SER A 143 -13.45 -15.54 -19.14
N GLU A 144 -14.35 -15.64 -18.16
CA GLU A 144 -15.81 -15.51 -18.38
C GLU A 144 -16.17 -14.10 -18.88
N ILE A 145 -15.58 -13.06 -18.31
CA ILE A 145 -15.77 -11.67 -18.75
C ILE A 145 -15.34 -11.49 -20.20
N LEU A 146 -14.13 -11.95 -20.56
CA LEU A 146 -13.59 -11.82 -21.92
C LEU A 146 -14.39 -12.59 -22.97
N GLN A 147 -15.11 -13.63 -22.57
CA GLN A 147 -15.99 -14.40 -23.46
C GLN A 147 -17.41 -13.81 -23.59
N SER A 148 -17.88 -13.11 -22.55
CA SER A 148 -19.26 -12.68 -22.42
C SER A 148 -19.49 -11.20 -22.73
N LEU A 149 -18.45 -10.39 -22.59
CA LEU A 149 -18.55 -8.94 -22.76
C LEU A 149 -17.56 -8.42 -23.81
N PRO A 150 -17.91 -7.35 -24.52
CA PRO A 150 -16.99 -6.67 -25.43
C PRO A 150 -15.99 -5.85 -24.61
N VAL A 151 -14.87 -6.47 -24.26
CA VAL A 151 -13.81 -5.86 -23.43
C VAL A 151 -12.71 -5.34 -24.35
N TYR A 152 -12.40 -4.04 -24.23
CA TYR A 152 -11.27 -3.42 -24.89
C TYR A 152 -9.95 -3.73 -24.16
N ASP A 153 -9.96 -3.67 -22.82
CA ASP A 153 -8.79 -3.93 -21.98
C ASP A 153 -9.20 -4.48 -20.60
N ILE A 154 -8.36 -5.31 -20.04
CA ILE A 154 -8.51 -5.85 -18.67
C ILE A 154 -7.19 -5.81 -17.94
N THR A 155 -7.17 -5.17 -16.77
CA THR A 155 -6.01 -5.16 -15.87
C THR A 155 -6.41 -5.78 -14.54
N ILE A 156 -5.56 -6.67 -14.02
CA ILE A 156 -5.77 -7.33 -12.73
C ILE A 156 -4.75 -6.78 -11.74
N GLU A 157 -5.23 -6.12 -10.72
CA GLU A 157 -4.39 -5.49 -9.71
C GLU A 157 -4.69 -5.99 -8.31
N GLU A 158 -3.73 -5.83 -7.40
CA GLU A 158 -4.00 -5.98 -5.98
C GLU A 158 -4.92 -4.83 -5.53
N VAL A 159 -5.78 -5.11 -4.55
CA VAL A 159 -6.58 -4.04 -3.93
C VAL A 159 -5.62 -3.02 -3.29
N ASP A 160 -5.94 -1.76 -3.43
CA ASP A 160 -5.12 -0.67 -2.90
C ASP A 160 -4.93 -0.81 -1.39
N ILE A 161 -3.68 -0.79 -0.96
CA ILE A 161 -3.31 -0.93 0.45
C ILE A 161 -3.88 0.23 1.28
N ASP A 162 -3.98 1.42 0.71
CA ASP A 162 -4.63 2.56 1.36
C ASP A 162 -6.11 2.28 1.67
N GLU A 163 -6.79 1.55 0.79
CA GLU A 163 -8.17 1.12 1.02
C GLU A 163 -8.25 0.06 2.11
N ILE A 164 -7.34 -0.90 2.11
CA ILE A 164 -7.24 -1.93 3.15
C ILE A 164 -7.07 -1.28 4.54
N ILE A 165 -6.13 -0.35 4.65
CA ILE A 165 -5.84 0.34 5.92
C ILE A 165 -7.03 1.19 6.37
N ARG A 166 -7.67 1.92 5.46
CA ARG A 166 -8.89 2.67 5.78
C ARG A 166 -10.01 1.79 6.28
N ASP A 167 -10.21 0.63 5.67
CA ASP A 167 -11.24 -0.32 6.10
C ASP A 167 -10.94 -0.95 7.46
N ILE A 168 -9.66 -1.22 7.75
CA ILE A 168 -9.22 -1.69 9.08
C ILE A 168 -9.55 -0.62 10.14
N PHE A 169 -9.19 0.64 9.90
CA PHE A 169 -9.46 1.73 10.85
C PHE A 169 -10.95 2.06 10.98
N ALA A 170 -11.75 1.82 9.94
CA ALA A 170 -13.19 1.97 9.98
C ALA A 170 -13.94 0.79 10.63
N GLY A 171 -13.23 -0.26 11.07
CA GLY A 171 -13.81 -1.47 11.64
C GLY A 171 -14.63 -2.29 10.65
N LYS A 172 -14.48 -2.04 9.35
CA LYS A 172 -15.20 -2.78 8.29
C LYS A 172 -14.56 -4.12 7.98
N ARG A 173 -13.28 -4.27 8.30
CA ARG A 173 -12.54 -5.54 8.21
C ARG A 173 -12.13 -5.89 9.64
N GLU A 174 -12.65 -6.98 10.17
CA GLU A 174 -12.29 -7.44 11.51
C GLU A 174 -10.77 -7.62 11.58
N ALA A 175 -10.16 -7.01 12.59
CA ALA A 175 -8.80 -7.33 12.99
C ALA A 175 -8.82 -8.77 13.54
N GLY A 176 -8.86 -9.74 12.62
CA GLY A 176 -8.97 -11.15 12.96
C GLY A 176 -7.89 -11.54 13.95
N ALA A 177 -8.29 -11.86 15.16
CA ALA A 177 -7.59 -12.50 16.28
C ALA A 177 -6.13 -12.05 16.49
N LEU A 178 -5.96 -11.30 17.56
CA LEU A 178 -4.76 -11.06 18.35
C LEU A 178 -3.54 -11.90 17.95
N VAL A 179 -2.45 -11.19 17.74
CA VAL A 179 -1.09 -11.72 17.74
C VAL A 179 -0.99 -12.84 18.78
N ASN A 180 -0.82 -14.06 18.31
CA ASN A 180 -0.39 -15.15 19.15
C ASN A 180 1.03 -14.82 19.62
N THR A 181 1.16 -14.20 20.77
CA THR A 181 2.36 -14.18 21.57
C THR A 181 2.57 -15.60 22.09
N ALA A 182 3.10 -16.46 21.25
CA ALA A 182 3.79 -17.65 21.69
C ALA A 182 5.26 -17.27 21.78
N GLY A 183 5.65 -16.86 22.87
CA GLY A 183 6.56 -17.08 23.87
C GLY A 183 7.19 -18.48 23.85
N SER A 184 8.39 -18.53 24.04
CA SER A 184 9.33 -19.44 24.69
C SER A 184 10.63 -19.43 23.96
#